data_6d6a34f48dd58402da2c9e4792e4e7c1
#
_entry.id   6d6a34f48dd58402da2c9e4792e4e7c1
#
_cell.length_a   1.000
_cell.length_b   1.000
_cell.length_c   1.000
_cell.angle_alpha   90.00
_cell.angle_beta   90.00
_cell.angle_gamma   90.00
#
_symmetry.space_group_name_H-M   'P 1'
#
loop_
_entity.id
_entity.type
_entity.pdbx_description
1 polymer ?
#
loop_
_entity_poly.entity_id
_entity_poly.type
_entity_poly.pdbx_seq_one_letter_code
_entity_poly.pdbx_strand_id
1 'polypeptide(L)'
;SVSELDNLSAYLRKLRDMTRADDEQTQLSLSTFDLKPVVEKLIRLQHAPGGKQVSFETHFTDNLLVTADPVHMANIISNLMENAVKYSGSSVSIRVECRLHGHELTLKVSDDGIGIPVSEQGRVFDKFYRSSNLPDRSLPGIGLGLSYVKLLVEAHRGTVFLTSQIGRGTTVEITIP
;
A
#
# COMPACT_ATOMS: atom_id res chain seq x y z
N SER A 1 21.24 3.95 -12.84
CA SER A 1 21.80 3.77 -11.49
C SER A 1 21.30 2.47 -10.87
N VAL A 2 21.95 2.00 -9.79
CA VAL A 2 21.55 0.76 -9.06
C VAL A 2 20.09 0.88 -8.60
N SER A 3 19.66 2.05 -8.13
CA SER A 3 18.29 2.30 -7.70
C SER A 3 17.25 2.18 -8.83
N GLU A 4 17.60 2.53 -10.06
CA GLU A 4 16.71 2.37 -11.21
C GLU A 4 16.55 0.91 -11.60
N LEU A 5 17.63 0.13 -11.52
CA LEU A 5 17.59 -1.32 -11.75
C LEU A 5 16.78 -2.04 -10.68
N ASP A 6 16.91 -1.64 -9.41
CA ASP A 6 16.13 -2.20 -8.31
C ASP A 6 14.64 -1.90 -8.47
N ASN A 7 14.31 -0.67 -8.87
CA ASN A 7 12.93 -0.28 -9.17
C ASN A 7 12.36 -1.07 -10.34
N LEU A 8 13.12 -1.22 -11.42
CA LEU A 8 12.71 -2.00 -12.58
C LEU A 8 12.47 -3.47 -12.22
N SER A 9 13.37 -4.05 -11.42
CA SER A 9 13.23 -5.42 -10.91
C SER A 9 11.98 -5.60 -10.06
N ALA A 10 11.65 -4.61 -9.22
CA ALA A 10 10.44 -4.61 -8.40
C ALA A 10 9.18 -4.53 -9.29
N TYR A 11 9.17 -3.69 -10.32
CA TYR A 11 8.06 -3.61 -11.27
C TYR A 11 7.87 -4.90 -12.06
N LEU A 12 8.95 -5.51 -12.53
CA LEU A 12 8.88 -6.79 -13.25
C LEU A 12 8.33 -7.92 -12.37
N ARG A 13 8.69 -7.94 -11.08
CA ARG A 13 8.10 -8.89 -10.13
C ARG A 13 6.61 -8.66 -9.94
N LYS A 14 6.16 -7.41 -9.78
CA LYS A 14 4.74 -7.06 -9.68
C LYS A 14 3.97 -7.50 -10.93
N LEU A 15 4.50 -7.18 -12.11
CA LEU A 15 3.90 -7.61 -13.39
C LEU A 15 3.80 -9.13 -13.49
N ARG A 16 4.86 -9.85 -13.13
CA ARG A 16 4.87 -11.31 -13.14
C ARG A 16 3.82 -11.90 -12.21
N ASP A 17 3.74 -11.39 -10.99
CA ASP A 17 2.77 -11.88 -10.01
C ASP A 17 1.34 -11.59 -10.46
N MET A 18 1.09 -10.43 -11.07
CA MET A 18 -0.22 -10.07 -11.61
C MET A 18 -0.63 -10.91 -12.82
N THR A 19 0.29 -11.26 -13.71
CA THR A 19 -0.01 -12.14 -14.86
C THR A 19 -0.25 -13.58 -14.45
N ARG A 20 0.46 -14.07 -13.43
CA ARG A 20 0.24 -15.41 -12.88
C ARG A 20 -1.11 -15.55 -12.17
N ALA A 21 -1.58 -14.50 -11.53
CA ALA A 21 -2.84 -14.50 -10.80
C ALA A 21 -4.07 -14.57 -11.72
N ASP A 22 -3.95 -14.14 -12.97
CA ASP A 22 -5.01 -14.29 -13.98
C ASP A 22 -5.16 -15.77 -14.41
N ASP A 23 -4.12 -16.59 -14.29
CA ASP A 23 -4.09 -17.99 -14.73
C ASP A 23 -4.13 -19.02 -13.58
N GLU A 24 -3.62 -18.66 -12.37
CA GLU A 24 -3.57 -19.54 -11.20
C GLU A 24 -3.85 -18.75 -9.92
N GLN A 25 -4.54 -19.38 -8.96
CA GLN A 25 -4.71 -18.79 -7.63
C GLN A 25 -3.33 -18.48 -7.03
N THR A 26 -3.12 -17.23 -6.60
CA THR A 26 -1.90 -16.83 -5.89
C THR A 26 -1.71 -17.71 -4.66
N GLN A 27 -0.64 -18.50 -4.66
CA GLN A 27 -0.32 -19.37 -3.53
C GLN A 27 0.25 -18.56 -2.39
N LEU A 28 -0.30 -18.74 -1.20
CA LEU A 28 0.17 -18.12 0.03
C LEU A 28 1.05 -19.10 0.81
N SER A 29 2.16 -18.57 1.35
CA SER A 29 2.98 -19.24 2.35
C SER A 29 2.64 -18.64 3.71
N LEU A 30 1.59 -19.14 4.34
CA LEU A 30 1.09 -18.62 5.61
C LEU A 30 2.02 -18.95 6.77
N SER A 31 2.24 -17.98 7.64
CA SER A 31 2.88 -18.16 8.95
C SER A 31 2.26 -17.20 9.96
N THR A 32 2.45 -17.49 11.24
CA THR A 32 2.03 -16.60 12.31
C THR A 32 3.23 -15.77 12.75
N PHE A 33 3.10 -14.46 12.72
CA PHE A 33 4.17 -13.52 13.05
C PHE A 33 3.61 -12.23 13.66
N ASP A 34 4.47 -11.51 14.36
CA ASP A 34 4.13 -10.18 14.88
C ASP A 34 4.25 -9.14 13.75
N LEU A 35 3.15 -8.48 13.43
CA LEU A 35 3.10 -7.48 12.38
C LEU A 35 3.75 -6.15 12.78
N LYS A 36 3.80 -5.85 14.08
CA LYS A 36 4.31 -4.56 14.57
C LYS A 36 5.75 -4.28 14.13
N PRO A 37 6.75 -5.16 14.34
CA PRO A 37 8.11 -4.91 13.89
C PRO A 37 8.23 -4.82 12.36
N VAL A 38 7.36 -5.50 11.62
CA VAL A 38 7.33 -5.39 10.15
C VAL A 38 6.93 -3.98 9.72
N VAL A 39 5.87 -3.43 10.28
CA VAL A 39 5.42 -2.06 10.00
C VAL A 39 6.49 -1.05 10.39
N GLU A 40 7.05 -1.16 11.58
CA GLU A 40 8.09 -0.25 12.07
C GLU A 40 9.33 -0.26 11.17
N LYS A 41 9.77 -1.43 10.71
CA LYS A 41 10.88 -1.56 9.76
C LYS A 41 10.57 -0.89 8.42
N LEU A 42 9.37 -1.12 7.88
CA LEU A 42 8.96 -0.53 6.60
C LEU A 42 8.88 0.99 6.69
N ILE A 43 8.44 1.55 7.83
CA ILE A 43 8.47 3.00 8.09
C ILE A 43 9.92 3.53 8.03
N ARG A 44 10.85 2.85 8.69
CA ARG A 44 12.26 3.26 8.67
C ARG A 44 12.90 3.23 7.28
N LEU A 45 12.41 2.34 6.41
CA LEU A 45 12.91 2.17 5.05
C LEU A 45 12.25 3.13 4.05
N GLN A 46 11.23 3.90 4.47
CA GLN A 46 10.59 4.86 3.56
C GLN A 46 11.56 5.94 3.13
N HIS A 47 11.56 6.21 1.84
CA HIS A 47 12.39 7.23 1.23
C HIS A 47 11.54 8.46 0.88
N ALA A 48 12.01 9.63 1.29
CA ALA A 48 11.37 10.91 1.00
C ALA A 48 12.12 11.62 -0.14
N PRO A 49 11.69 11.45 -1.41
CA PRO A 49 12.38 12.04 -2.54
C PRO A 49 12.25 13.57 -2.55
N GLY A 50 13.27 14.25 -3.05
CA GLY A 50 13.22 15.68 -3.31
C GLY A 50 13.09 16.59 -2.09
N GLY A 51 13.56 16.16 -0.92
CA GLY A 51 13.48 16.96 0.31
C GLY A 51 12.07 17.02 0.93
N LYS A 52 11.15 16.18 0.46
CA LYS A 52 9.81 16.07 1.03
C LYS A 52 9.87 15.68 2.50
N GLN A 53 9.07 16.36 3.34
CA GLN A 53 8.96 16.04 4.75
C GLN A 53 7.86 15.02 4.97
N VAL A 54 8.23 13.86 5.51
CA VAL A 54 7.31 12.75 5.79
C VAL A 54 7.31 12.44 7.27
N SER A 55 6.14 12.44 7.88
CA SER A 55 5.96 12.02 9.27
C SER A 55 5.02 10.82 9.33
N PHE A 56 5.31 9.91 10.25
CA PHE A 56 4.49 8.71 10.50
C PHE A 56 3.97 8.71 11.93
N GLU A 57 2.70 8.35 12.07
CA GLU A 57 2.04 8.06 13.32
C GLU A 57 1.51 6.63 13.27
N THR A 58 1.73 5.85 14.33
CA THR A 58 1.30 4.46 14.39
C THR A 58 0.33 4.24 15.53
N HIS A 59 -0.71 3.44 15.28
CA HIS A 59 -1.67 3.00 16.27
C HIS A 59 -1.86 1.49 16.15
N PHE A 60 -1.43 0.76 17.17
CA PHE A 60 -1.47 -0.70 17.19
C PHE A 60 -2.29 -1.19 18.37
N THR A 61 -3.05 -2.28 18.19
CA THR A 61 -3.52 -3.08 19.31
C THR A 61 -2.34 -3.76 20.01
N ASP A 62 -2.47 -4.09 21.29
CA ASP A 62 -1.38 -4.68 22.08
C ASP A 62 -0.84 -5.98 21.48
N ASN A 63 -1.73 -6.81 20.94
CA ASN A 63 -1.39 -8.04 20.25
C ASN A 63 -1.60 -7.88 18.75
N LEU A 64 -0.55 -8.06 17.96
CA LEU A 64 -0.59 -8.09 16.49
C LEU A 64 0.02 -9.38 15.91
N LEU A 65 -0.17 -10.51 16.58
CA LEU A 65 0.16 -11.82 16.02
C LEU A 65 -0.86 -12.18 14.95
N VAL A 66 -0.45 -12.09 13.71
CA VAL A 66 -1.30 -12.33 12.52
C VAL A 66 -0.87 -13.60 11.82
N THR A 67 -1.82 -14.29 11.20
CA THR A 67 -1.55 -15.41 10.30
C THR A 67 -1.77 -14.96 8.87
N ALA A 68 -0.70 -14.81 8.13
CA ALA A 68 -0.70 -14.29 6.76
C ALA A 68 0.59 -14.72 6.05
N ASP A 69 0.71 -14.36 4.77
CA ASP A 69 1.98 -14.47 4.07
C ASP A 69 2.85 -13.23 4.40
N PRO A 70 3.99 -13.40 5.09
CA PRO A 70 4.80 -12.27 5.55
C PRO A 70 5.32 -11.40 4.40
N VAL A 71 5.72 -12.01 3.29
CA VAL A 71 6.22 -11.29 2.11
C VAL A 71 5.12 -10.47 1.46
N HIS A 72 3.93 -11.05 1.31
CA HIS A 72 2.78 -10.35 0.75
C HIS A 72 2.29 -9.22 1.66
N MET A 73 2.28 -9.44 2.98
CA MET A 73 1.93 -8.38 3.94
C MET A 73 2.90 -7.20 3.87
N ALA A 74 4.21 -7.48 3.80
CA ALA A 74 5.21 -6.42 3.62
C ALA A 74 5.00 -5.66 2.31
N ASN A 75 4.68 -6.34 1.21
CA ASN A 75 4.39 -5.72 -0.08
C ASN A 75 3.13 -4.85 -0.05
N ILE A 76 2.06 -5.31 0.59
CA ILE A 76 0.83 -4.53 0.78
C ILE A 76 1.14 -3.22 1.51
N ILE A 77 1.76 -3.31 2.66
CA ILE A 77 2.05 -2.16 3.53
C ILE A 77 3.00 -1.18 2.83
N SER A 78 4.06 -1.70 2.23
CA SER A 78 5.04 -0.90 1.49
C SER A 78 4.40 -0.14 0.33
N ASN A 79 3.54 -0.79 -0.47
CA ASN A 79 2.84 -0.11 -1.57
C ASN A 79 1.90 1.00 -1.08
N LEU A 80 1.20 0.78 0.03
CA LEU A 80 0.31 1.80 0.60
C LEU A 80 1.09 3.00 1.12
N MET A 81 2.19 2.78 1.82
CA MET A 81 3.07 3.86 2.31
C MET A 81 3.71 4.63 1.16
N GLU A 82 4.23 3.94 0.16
CA GLU A 82 4.83 4.56 -1.03
C GLU A 82 3.82 5.44 -1.77
N ASN A 83 2.58 4.99 -1.93
CA ASN A 83 1.52 5.79 -2.53
C ASN A 83 1.23 7.05 -1.71
N ALA A 84 1.15 6.93 -0.38
CA ALA A 84 0.91 8.07 0.50
C ALA A 84 2.02 9.13 0.39
N VAL A 85 3.28 8.71 0.31
CA VAL A 85 4.41 9.61 0.10
C VAL A 85 4.37 10.23 -1.29
N LYS A 86 4.10 9.43 -2.30
CA LYS A 86 4.16 9.84 -3.71
C LYS A 86 3.06 10.85 -4.07
N TYR A 87 1.83 10.60 -3.64
CA TYR A 87 0.67 11.43 -3.97
C TYR A 87 0.39 12.51 -2.92
N SER A 88 1.43 13.24 -2.57
CA SER A 88 1.41 14.32 -1.60
C SER A 88 2.21 15.53 -2.09
N GLY A 89 2.08 16.64 -1.41
CA GLY A 89 2.84 17.88 -1.68
C GLY A 89 4.26 17.85 -1.10
N SER A 90 4.71 19.00 -0.62
CA SER A 90 6.04 19.17 -0.01
C SER A 90 6.17 18.48 1.35
N SER A 91 5.06 18.21 2.01
CA SER A 91 5.00 17.46 3.27
C SER A 91 3.80 16.55 3.29
N VAL A 92 3.89 15.47 4.08
CA VAL A 92 2.79 14.53 4.29
C VAL A 92 2.86 13.93 5.68
N SER A 93 1.71 13.83 6.34
CA SER A 93 1.52 13.06 7.57
C SER A 93 0.79 11.77 7.23
N ILE A 94 1.39 10.66 7.60
CA ILE A 94 0.85 9.32 7.32
C ILE A 94 0.56 8.62 8.64
N ARG A 95 -0.67 8.14 8.77
CA ARG A 95 -1.10 7.34 9.93
C ARG A 95 -1.25 5.90 9.50
N VAL A 96 -0.63 4.99 10.24
CA VAL A 96 -0.75 3.55 10.06
C VAL A 96 -1.41 2.96 11.30
N GLU A 97 -2.57 2.37 11.11
CA GLU A 97 -3.33 1.73 12.17
C GLU A 97 -3.47 0.24 11.88
N CYS A 98 -3.09 -0.58 12.84
CA CYS A 98 -3.25 -2.03 12.76
C CYS A 98 -4.04 -2.52 13.98
N ARG A 99 -5.18 -3.14 13.73
CA ARG A 99 -6.03 -3.69 14.78
C ARG A 99 -6.29 -5.16 14.52
N LEU A 100 -6.08 -5.96 15.52
CA LEU A 100 -6.43 -7.38 15.51
C LEU A 100 -7.60 -7.60 16.46
N HIS A 101 -8.70 -8.13 15.92
CA HIS A 101 -9.89 -8.51 16.68
C HIS A 101 -10.17 -9.99 16.42
N GLY A 102 -9.87 -10.83 17.41
CA GLY A 102 -9.84 -12.27 17.18
C GLY A 102 -8.76 -12.64 16.16
N HIS A 103 -9.16 -13.18 15.02
CA HIS A 103 -8.27 -13.49 13.89
C HIS A 103 -8.30 -12.46 12.77
N GLU A 104 -9.25 -11.53 12.83
CA GLU A 104 -9.43 -10.51 11.79
C GLU A 104 -8.47 -9.34 12.01
N LEU A 105 -7.66 -9.09 11.00
CA LEU A 105 -6.77 -7.94 10.93
C LEU A 105 -7.44 -6.81 10.15
N THR A 106 -7.49 -5.63 10.73
CA THR A 106 -7.78 -4.37 10.02
C THR A 106 -6.51 -3.53 9.97
N LEU A 107 -6.10 -3.19 8.76
CA LEU A 107 -4.97 -2.31 8.49
C LEU A 107 -5.46 -1.07 7.77
N LYS A 108 -5.16 0.13 8.29
CA LYS A 108 -5.45 1.41 7.65
C LYS A 108 -4.17 2.19 7.42
N VAL A 109 -4.04 2.74 6.23
CA VAL A 109 -3.02 3.74 5.91
C VAL A 109 -3.75 5.00 5.46
N SER A 110 -3.61 6.07 6.22
CA SER A 110 -4.24 7.37 5.95
C SER A 110 -3.18 8.44 5.73
N ASP A 111 -3.36 9.25 4.72
CA ASP A 111 -2.50 10.39 4.43
C ASP A 111 -3.31 11.70 4.31
N ASP A 112 -2.65 12.82 4.46
CA ASP A 112 -3.18 14.15 4.23
C ASP A 112 -2.70 14.73 2.87
N GLY A 113 -2.51 13.86 1.89
CA GLY A 113 -2.02 14.19 0.55
C GLY A 113 -3.06 14.88 -0.33
N ILE A 114 -2.85 14.77 -1.63
CA ILE A 114 -3.67 15.48 -2.65
C ILE A 114 -5.11 14.98 -2.75
N GLY A 115 -5.38 13.77 -2.32
CA GLY A 115 -6.68 13.12 -2.51
C GLY A 115 -6.95 12.67 -3.94
N ILE A 116 -8.08 11.99 -4.13
CA ILE A 116 -8.51 11.41 -5.40
C ILE A 116 -9.91 11.92 -5.73
N PRO A 117 -10.13 12.42 -6.95
CA PRO A 117 -11.47 12.83 -7.38
C PRO A 117 -12.50 11.69 -7.26
N VAL A 118 -13.70 12.01 -6.81
CA VAL A 118 -14.78 11.02 -6.63
C VAL A 118 -15.02 10.23 -7.91
N SER A 119 -14.99 10.89 -9.07
CA SER A 119 -15.16 10.27 -10.38
C SER A 119 -14.11 9.23 -10.74
N GLU A 120 -12.95 9.24 -10.07
CA GLU A 120 -11.83 8.36 -10.35
C GLU A 120 -11.68 7.23 -9.31
N GLN A 121 -12.31 7.35 -8.15
CA GLN A 121 -12.12 6.41 -7.04
C GLN A 121 -12.51 4.97 -7.39
N GLY A 122 -13.48 4.77 -8.28
CA GLY A 122 -13.85 3.44 -8.77
C GLY A 122 -12.81 2.77 -9.67
N ARG A 123 -11.83 3.51 -10.16
CA ARG A 123 -10.82 3.03 -11.12
C ARG A 123 -9.41 2.91 -10.55
N VAL A 124 -9.17 3.38 -9.33
CA VAL A 124 -7.82 3.42 -8.75
C VAL A 124 -7.20 2.04 -8.52
N PHE A 125 -8.02 1.00 -8.46
CA PHE A 125 -7.57 -0.39 -8.36
C PHE A 125 -7.39 -1.08 -9.71
N ASP A 126 -7.70 -0.39 -10.83
CA ASP A 126 -7.47 -0.92 -12.16
C ASP A 126 -5.98 -0.90 -12.50
N LYS A 127 -5.52 -1.96 -13.20
CA LYS A 127 -4.14 -2.03 -13.67
C LYS A 127 -3.82 -0.85 -14.57
N PHE A 128 -2.65 -0.23 -14.37
CA PHE A 128 -2.11 0.89 -15.15
C PHE A 128 -2.89 2.20 -15.01
N TYR A 129 -3.91 2.26 -14.16
CA TYR A 129 -4.63 3.50 -13.93
C TYR A 129 -3.79 4.48 -13.10
N ARG A 130 -3.77 5.73 -13.53
CA ARG A 130 -3.16 6.85 -12.81
C ARG A 130 -4.16 8.01 -12.75
N SER A 131 -4.33 8.57 -11.55
CA SER A 131 -5.25 9.70 -11.37
C SER A 131 -4.84 10.92 -12.20
N SER A 132 -5.82 11.65 -12.73
CA SER A 132 -5.61 12.92 -13.42
C SER A 132 -5.16 14.06 -12.49
N ASN A 133 -5.35 13.90 -11.18
CA ASN A 133 -5.01 14.90 -10.15
C ASN A 133 -3.54 14.81 -9.67
N LEU A 134 -2.65 14.23 -10.48
CA LEU A 134 -1.23 14.15 -10.14
C LEU A 134 -0.58 15.53 -10.22
N PRO A 135 0.16 15.97 -9.17
CA PRO A 135 0.89 17.24 -9.19
C PRO A 135 2.00 17.24 -10.24
N ASP A 136 2.54 16.09 -10.55
CA ASP A 136 3.57 15.92 -11.56
C ASP A 136 3.36 14.58 -12.27
N ARG A 137 3.02 14.64 -13.57
CA ARG A 137 2.85 13.43 -14.39
C ARG A 137 4.16 12.68 -14.66
N SER A 138 5.30 13.32 -14.41
CA SER A 138 6.62 12.69 -14.51
C SER A 138 6.94 11.80 -13.30
N LEU A 139 6.12 11.82 -12.24
CA LEU A 139 6.29 10.95 -11.08
C LEU A 139 6.39 9.49 -11.53
N PRO A 140 7.43 8.76 -11.07
CA PRO A 140 7.62 7.38 -11.46
C PRO A 140 6.44 6.52 -10.97
N GLY A 141 6.00 5.64 -11.82
CA GLY A 141 4.95 4.67 -11.49
C GLY A 141 4.13 4.29 -12.71
N ILE A 142 3.82 3.02 -12.81
CA ILE A 142 3.07 2.43 -13.93
C ILE A 142 1.62 2.11 -13.58
N GLY A 143 1.13 2.61 -12.44
CA GLY A 143 -0.27 2.41 -12.02
C GLY A 143 -0.57 1.00 -11.53
N LEU A 144 0.40 0.30 -10.96
CA LEU A 144 0.23 -1.08 -10.47
C LEU A 144 0.09 -1.19 -8.95
N GLY A 145 0.41 -0.15 -8.18
CA GLY A 145 0.49 -0.22 -6.73
C GLY A 145 -0.79 -0.70 -6.07
N LEU A 146 -1.92 -0.04 -6.31
CA LEU A 146 -3.20 -0.39 -5.69
C LEU A 146 -3.82 -1.66 -6.29
N SER A 147 -3.67 -1.91 -7.58
CA SER A 147 -4.13 -3.16 -8.19
C SER A 147 -3.37 -4.37 -7.63
N TYR A 148 -2.08 -4.23 -7.35
CA TYR A 148 -1.27 -5.25 -6.70
C TYR A 148 -1.69 -5.46 -5.24
N VAL A 149 -1.95 -4.39 -4.50
CA VAL A 149 -2.51 -4.48 -3.14
C VAL A 149 -3.81 -5.26 -3.13
N LYS A 150 -4.74 -4.92 -4.02
CA LYS A 150 -6.02 -5.63 -4.15
C LYS A 150 -5.82 -7.11 -4.43
N LEU A 151 -4.94 -7.45 -5.36
CA LEU A 151 -4.59 -8.84 -5.68
C LEU A 151 -4.13 -9.63 -4.44
N LEU A 152 -3.18 -9.08 -3.69
CA LEU A 152 -2.62 -9.75 -2.52
C LEU A 152 -3.64 -9.86 -1.37
N VAL A 153 -4.46 -8.83 -1.17
CA VAL A 153 -5.53 -8.83 -0.17
C VAL A 153 -6.59 -9.88 -0.52
N GLU A 154 -7.01 -9.95 -1.77
CA GLU A 154 -7.98 -10.96 -2.23
C GLU A 154 -7.41 -12.38 -2.13
N ALA A 155 -6.11 -12.58 -2.36
CA ALA A 155 -5.44 -13.85 -2.13
C ALA A 155 -5.55 -14.32 -0.66
N HIS A 156 -5.58 -13.37 0.28
CA HIS A 156 -5.83 -13.62 1.70
C HIS A 156 -7.32 -13.69 2.07
N ARG A 157 -8.22 -13.73 1.07
CA ARG A 157 -9.68 -13.67 1.25
C ARG A 157 -10.16 -12.40 1.96
N GLY A 158 -9.37 -11.36 1.86
CA GLY A 158 -9.66 -10.05 2.46
C GLY A 158 -10.37 -9.11 1.51
N THR A 159 -10.63 -7.93 2.03
CA THR A 159 -11.26 -6.82 1.30
C THR A 159 -10.43 -5.56 1.43
N VAL A 160 -10.49 -4.71 0.41
CA VAL A 160 -9.85 -3.41 0.41
C VAL A 160 -10.90 -2.34 0.14
N PHE A 161 -10.84 -1.26 0.90
CA PHE A 161 -11.75 -0.13 0.80
C PHE A 161 -10.95 1.17 0.79
N LEU A 162 -11.36 2.12 -0.05
CA LEU A 162 -10.70 3.41 -0.19
C LEU A 162 -11.71 4.53 0.03
N THR A 163 -11.31 5.50 0.86
CA THR A 163 -12.01 6.79 1.00
C THR A 163 -11.02 7.90 0.71
N SER A 164 -11.44 8.91 -0.04
CA SER A 164 -10.58 10.02 -0.40
C SER A 164 -11.38 11.28 -0.65
N GLN A 165 -10.74 12.43 -0.41
CA GLN A 165 -11.29 13.73 -0.71
C GLN A 165 -10.15 14.62 -1.21
N ILE A 166 -10.36 15.29 -2.33
CA ILE A 166 -9.40 16.24 -2.90
C ILE A 166 -9.03 17.29 -1.85
N GLY A 167 -7.72 17.51 -1.69
CA GLY A 167 -7.16 18.47 -0.74
C GLY A 167 -7.17 18.04 0.72
N ARG A 168 -7.69 16.84 1.04
CA ARG A 168 -7.71 16.29 2.40
C ARG A 168 -6.96 14.98 2.56
N GLY A 169 -6.74 14.26 1.49
CA GLY A 169 -5.97 13.02 1.48
C GLY A 169 -6.78 11.77 1.22
N THR A 170 -6.16 10.64 1.49
CA THR A 170 -6.69 9.31 1.16
C THR A 170 -6.51 8.37 2.34
N THR A 171 -7.50 7.51 2.56
CA THR A 171 -7.42 6.39 3.49
C THR A 171 -7.69 5.10 2.73
N VAL A 172 -6.78 4.15 2.85
CA VAL A 172 -6.97 2.78 2.36
C VAL A 172 -7.09 1.86 3.57
N GLU A 173 -8.20 1.14 3.63
CA GLU A 173 -8.49 0.16 4.68
C GLU A 173 -8.50 -1.24 4.10
N ILE A 174 -7.80 -2.14 4.77
CA ILE A 174 -7.71 -3.55 4.42
C ILE A 174 -8.22 -4.37 5.59
N THR A 175 -9.07 -5.35 5.29
CA THR A 175 -9.52 -6.34 6.26
C THR A 175 -9.12 -7.73 5.79
N ILE A 176 -8.42 -8.46 6.63
CA ILE A 176 -8.01 -9.86 6.38
C ILE A 176 -8.61 -10.73 7.49
N PRO A 177 -9.43 -11.74 7.12
CA PRO A 177 -10.05 -12.62 8.09
C PRO A 177 -9.08 -13.53 8.82
#